data_f0b534de89d3f17c7fdfc067dabc302b
#
_entry.id   f0b534de89d3f17c7fdfc067dabc302b
#
_cell.length_a   1.000
_cell.length_b   1.000
_cell.length_c   1.000
_cell.angle_alpha   90.00
_cell.angle_beta   90.00
_cell.angle_gamma   90.00
#
_symmetry.space_group_name_H-M   'P 1'
#
loop_
_entity.id
_entity.type
_entity.pdbx_description
1 polymer ?
#
loop_
_entity_poly.entity_id
_entity_poly.type
_entity_poly.pdbx_seq_one_letter_code
_entity_poly.pdbx_strand_id
1 'polypeptide(L)'
;VGALLYAYAFYIPEAPQGPPSHLYVWISWLGHLPIRLLFFIEILLFIITFGSIAQYCRKYGTNCLDELCLDDQGLRRRILSFFPNALTVMNAMMGFLAVFFAYQGRIREAFLLIIGGAMFDKLDGAVARKLGLTEPPPDAMEKPRRINVGSILDDMADAVTFCIVPAWIYTITFGAAADPFLTRLAVGPMALLYALAGGARLVYFTIDKNPIPGFFKGMPTPAAALLVTAPLIMFDQALGTSPGWARFWGVFCVGVLLLASVMMNVYPIRYLHLGRFMSRKPWFGRASMLLLLSVVFTPYLGHVSFLYMFVYLLSPLMTWRIDPRDAAREQRTAPE
;
A
#
# COMPACT_ATOMS: atom_id res chain seq x y z
N VAL A 1 21.38 -10.93 0.95
CA VAL A 1 22.42 -11.85 0.41
C VAL A 1 22.16 -12.06 -1.08
N GLY A 2 20.93 -12.40 -1.53
CA GLY A 2 20.61 -12.62 -2.95
C GLY A 2 20.85 -11.39 -3.83
N ALA A 3 20.42 -10.19 -3.41
CA ALA A 3 20.65 -8.94 -4.13
C ALA A 3 22.16 -8.59 -4.22
N LEU A 4 22.94 -8.89 -3.17
CA LEU A 4 24.39 -8.71 -3.18
C LEU A 4 25.10 -9.71 -4.09
N LEU A 5 24.67 -10.97 -4.11
CA LEU A 5 25.19 -12.00 -5.02
C LEU A 5 24.81 -11.70 -6.46
N TYR A 6 23.59 -11.20 -6.70
CA TYR A 6 23.13 -10.78 -8.02
C TYR A 6 23.90 -9.55 -8.52
N ALA A 7 24.07 -8.51 -7.68
CA ALA A 7 24.87 -7.34 -8.01
C ALA A 7 26.32 -7.73 -8.30
N TYR A 8 26.90 -8.63 -7.50
CA TYR A 8 28.24 -9.12 -7.71
C TYR A 8 28.36 -9.94 -9.02
N ALA A 9 27.40 -10.80 -9.34
CA ALA A 9 27.36 -11.55 -10.61
C ALA A 9 27.19 -10.64 -11.83
N PHE A 10 26.49 -9.50 -11.69
CA PHE A 10 26.29 -8.52 -12.77
C PHE A 10 27.50 -7.59 -12.95
N TYR A 11 28.26 -7.34 -11.88
CA TYR A 11 29.42 -6.44 -11.86
C TYR A 11 30.77 -7.16 -12.00
N ILE A 12 30.81 -8.48 -12.26
CA ILE A 12 32.05 -9.14 -12.62
C ILE A 12 32.33 -8.86 -14.11
N PRO A 13 33.12 -7.83 -14.45
CA PRO A 13 33.58 -7.62 -15.81
C PRO A 13 34.75 -8.61 -16.01
N GLU A 14 34.66 -9.40 -17.07
CA GLU A 14 35.68 -10.27 -17.60
C GLU A 14 36.12 -11.49 -16.76
N ALA A 15 36.17 -12.63 -17.41
CA ALA A 15 36.64 -13.86 -16.81
C ALA A 15 38.03 -13.68 -16.21
N PRO A 16 38.30 -14.08 -14.97
CA PRO A 16 39.61 -13.98 -14.38
C PRO A 16 40.62 -14.76 -15.23
N GLN A 17 41.80 -14.17 -15.46
CA GLN A 17 42.91 -14.79 -16.19
C GLN A 17 43.52 -15.93 -15.36
N GLY A 18 42.72 -16.92 -14.98
CA GLY A 18 43.15 -18.08 -14.19
C GLY A 18 42.01 -19.11 -14.07
N PRO A 19 42.28 -20.31 -13.53
CA PRO A 19 41.24 -21.30 -13.30
C PRO A 19 40.18 -20.70 -12.39
N PRO A 20 38.89 -20.72 -12.78
CA PRO A 20 37.84 -20.08 -12.01
C PRO A 20 37.73 -20.74 -10.62
N SER A 21 37.71 -19.92 -9.57
CA SER A 21 37.42 -20.43 -8.24
C SER A 21 36.03 -21.07 -8.22
N HIS A 22 35.83 -22.12 -7.42
CA HIS A 22 34.52 -22.76 -7.26
C HIS A 22 33.42 -21.75 -6.94
N LEU A 23 33.76 -20.71 -6.19
CA LEU A 23 32.83 -19.62 -5.83
C LEU A 23 32.39 -18.83 -7.08
N TYR A 24 33.31 -18.56 -8.02
CA TYR A 24 33.01 -17.86 -9.26
C TYR A 24 32.06 -18.67 -10.15
N VAL A 25 32.29 -19.99 -10.24
CA VAL A 25 31.41 -20.89 -11.02
C VAL A 25 29.97 -20.88 -10.45
N TRP A 26 29.83 -20.92 -9.13
CA TRP A 26 28.50 -20.84 -8.47
C TRP A 26 27.83 -19.48 -8.68
N ILE A 27 28.57 -18.39 -8.60
CA ILE A 27 28.03 -17.03 -8.78
C ILE A 27 27.66 -16.80 -10.25
N SER A 28 28.49 -17.24 -11.20
CA SER A 28 28.18 -17.12 -12.63
C SER A 28 26.96 -17.95 -13.02
N TRP A 29 26.76 -19.14 -12.40
CA TRP A 29 25.57 -19.94 -12.60
C TRP A 29 24.29 -19.23 -12.11
N LEU A 30 24.35 -18.54 -10.97
CA LEU A 30 23.24 -17.70 -10.47
C LEU A 30 22.89 -16.56 -11.43
N GLY A 31 23.88 -15.96 -12.12
CA GLY A 31 23.66 -14.92 -13.14
C GLY A 31 22.92 -15.43 -14.39
N HIS A 32 22.94 -16.73 -14.66
CA HIS A 32 22.21 -17.35 -15.77
C HIS A 32 20.76 -17.73 -15.43
N LEU A 33 20.36 -17.65 -14.14
CA LEU A 33 18.98 -17.93 -13.77
C LEU A 33 18.03 -16.85 -14.31
N PRO A 34 16.83 -17.24 -14.78
CA PRO A 34 15.83 -16.26 -15.17
C PRO A 34 15.55 -15.29 -14.03
N ILE A 35 15.54 -13.99 -14.31
CA ILE A 35 15.33 -12.93 -13.31
C ILE A 35 14.06 -13.16 -12.48
N ARG A 36 13.04 -13.80 -13.08
CA ARG A 36 11.79 -14.17 -12.41
C ARG A 36 12.01 -15.21 -11.32
N LEU A 37 12.90 -16.18 -11.55
CA LEU A 37 13.22 -17.23 -10.60
C LEU A 37 14.05 -16.66 -9.44
N LEU A 38 15.02 -15.78 -9.73
CA LEU A 38 15.80 -15.08 -8.70
C LEU A 38 14.90 -14.25 -7.79
N PHE A 39 13.96 -13.49 -8.36
CA PHE A 39 13.00 -12.71 -7.59
C PHE A 39 12.09 -13.60 -6.72
N PHE A 40 11.65 -14.75 -7.24
CA PHE A 40 10.87 -15.71 -6.45
C PHE A 40 11.67 -16.28 -5.28
N ILE A 41 12.93 -16.61 -5.51
CA ILE A 41 13.85 -17.10 -4.46
C ILE A 41 14.08 -16.00 -3.40
N GLU A 42 14.27 -14.75 -3.81
CA GLU A 42 14.43 -13.61 -2.90
C GLU A 42 13.21 -13.40 -2.01
N ILE A 43 12.01 -13.44 -2.59
CA ILE A 43 10.75 -13.36 -1.84
C ILE A 43 10.64 -14.52 -0.85
N LEU A 44 10.95 -15.74 -1.29
CA LEU A 44 10.87 -16.92 -0.42
C LEU A 44 11.85 -16.81 0.75
N LEU A 45 13.10 -16.42 0.50
CA LEU A 45 14.11 -16.18 1.54
C LEU A 45 13.68 -15.06 2.48
N PHE A 46 13.10 -13.98 1.95
CA PHE A 46 12.57 -12.89 2.75
C PHE A 46 11.45 -13.41 3.70
N ILE A 47 10.49 -14.15 3.17
CA ILE A 47 9.38 -14.73 3.96
C ILE A 47 9.90 -15.66 5.05
N ILE A 48 10.85 -16.54 4.72
CA ILE A 48 11.46 -17.49 5.69
C ILE A 48 12.21 -16.72 6.78
N THR A 49 13.01 -15.73 6.40
CA THR A 49 13.82 -14.95 7.35
C THR A 49 12.92 -14.14 8.27
N PHE A 50 11.97 -13.39 7.73
CA PHE A 50 11.03 -12.61 8.53
C PHE A 50 10.11 -13.49 9.37
N GLY A 51 9.66 -14.63 8.82
CA GLY A 51 8.88 -15.61 9.56
C GLY A 51 9.64 -16.18 10.76
N SER A 52 10.91 -16.50 10.59
CA SER A 52 11.78 -16.96 11.67
C SER A 52 12.00 -15.89 12.74
N ILE A 53 12.28 -14.64 12.32
CA ILE A 53 12.42 -13.51 13.26
C ILE A 53 11.12 -13.30 14.04
N ALA A 54 9.97 -13.31 13.36
CA ALA A 54 8.67 -13.15 14.00
C ALA A 54 8.38 -14.27 15.02
N GLN A 55 8.73 -15.53 14.71
CA GLN A 55 8.61 -16.64 15.64
C GLN A 55 9.53 -16.47 16.85
N TYR A 56 10.75 -16.03 16.62
CA TYR A 56 11.73 -15.79 17.70
C TYR A 56 11.26 -14.65 18.62
N CYS A 57 10.81 -13.53 18.03
CA CYS A 57 10.24 -12.41 18.78
C CYS A 57 9.00 -12.83 19.58
N ARG A 58 8.13 -13.68 19.00
CA ARG A 58 6.96 -14.19 19.69
C ARG A 58 7.31 -15.10 20.87
N LYS A 59 8.34 -15.96 20.72
CA LYS A 59 8.71 -16.96 21.74
C LYS A 59 9.49 -16.35 22.92
N TYR A 60 10.40 -15.42 22.64
CA TYR A 60 11.29 -14.86 23.65
C TYR A 60 10.99 -13.41 23.99
N GLY A 61 10.29 -12.70 23.11
CA GLY A 61 10.02 -11.28 23.28
C GLY A 61 9.11 -10.96 24.47
N THR A 62 8.17 -11.84 24.80
CA THR A 62 7.30 -11.67 25.99
C THR A 62 8.12 -11.78 27.28
N ASN A 63 8.96 -12.79 27.41
CA ASN A 63 9.79 -13.00 28.60
C ASN A 63 10.81 -11.86 28.76
N CYS A 64 11.44 -11.45 27.66
CA CYS A 64 12.38 -10.34 27.67
C CYS A 64 11.70 -9.00 28.04
N LEU A 65 10.48 -8.78 27.54
CA LEU A 65 9.67 -7.60 27.91
C LEU A 65 9.26 -7.61 29.36
N ASP A 66 8.89 -8.77 29.91
CA ASP A 66 8.48 -8.89 31.31
C ASP A 66 9.68 -8.62 32.24
N GLU A 67 10.89 -9.11 31.90
CA GLU A 67 12.13 -8.81 32.63
C GLU A 67 12.58 -7.35 32.48
N LEU A 68 12.46 -6.74 31.29
CA LEU A 68 12.86 -5.36 31.03
C LEU A 68 11.92 -4.33 31.67
N CYS A 69 10.64 -4.63 31.74
CA CYS A 69 9.64 -3.66 32.18
C CYS A 69 9.37 -3.72 33.68
N LEU A 70 9.81 -4.77 34.42
CA LEU A 70 9.65 -4.91 35.87
C LEU A 70 8.26 -4.44 36.37
N ASP A 71 7.18 -4.92 35.73
CA ASP A 71 5.78 -4.54 35.97
C ASP A 71 5.37 -3.10 35.57
N ASP A 72 6.25 -2.29 34.96
CA ASP A 72 5.88 -0.98 34.42
C ASP A 72 5.09 -1.15 33.09
N GLN A 73 3.77 -1.13 33.22
CA GLN A 73 2.85 -1.23 32.08
C GLN A 73 2.99 -0.05 31.10
N GLY A 74 3.40 1.11 31.59
CA GLY A 74 3.64 2.30 30.77
C GLY A 74 4.84 2.14 29.84
N LEU A 75 5.95 1.63 30.38
CA LEU A 75 7.18 1.33 29.64
C LEU A 75 6.91 0.22 28.61
N ARG A 76 6.26 -0.87 29.04
CA ARG A 76 5.88 -1.99 28.17
C ARG A 76 5.08 -1.52 26.97
N ARG A 77 4.06 -0.69 27.19
CA ARG A 77 3.21 -0.14 26.11
C ARG A 77 4.00 0.74 25.15
N ARG A 78 4.96 1.54 25.64
CA ARG A 78 5.84 2.36 24.78
C ARG A 78 6.75 1.49 23.90
N ILE A 79 7.34 0.44 24.44
CA ILE A 79 8.19 -0.48 23.69
C ILE A 79 7.35 -1.20 22.62
N LEU A 80 6.16 -1.70 23.00
CA LEU A 80 5.27 -2.40 22.06
C LEU A 80 4.77 -1.49 20.94
N SER A 81 4.52 -0.20 21.22
CA SER A 81 4.07 0.77 20.22
C SER A 81 5.12 1.08 19.14
N PHE A 82 6.40 0.75 19.38
CA PHE A 82 7.45 0.91 18.39
C PHE A 82 7.17 0.07 17.13
N PHE A 83 6.63 -1.14 17.26
CA PHE A 83 6.39 -2.04 16.13
C PHE A 83 5.35 -1.51 15.13
N PRO A 84 4.12 -1.15 15.53
CA PRO A 84 3.16 -0.55 14.59
C PRO A 84 3.68 0.78 14.04
N ASN A 85 4.30 1.64 14.86
CA ASN A 85 4.85 2.91 14.37
C ASN A 85 5.96 2.72 13.32
N ALA A 86 6.79 1.68 13.45
CA ALA A 86 7.80 1.34 12.44
C ALA A 86 7.14 0.92 11.11
N LEU A 87 6.04 0.16 11.16
CA LEU A 87 5.29 -0.21 9.95
C LEU A 87 4.65 1.02 9.29
N THR A 88 4.12 1.95 10.08
CA THR A 88 3.60 3.23 9.59
C THR A 88 4.70 4.06 8.89
N VAL A 89 5.91 4.11 9.46
CA VAL A 89 7.06 4.75 8.80
C VAL A 89 7.41 4.04 7.49
N MET A 90 7.36 2.70 7.47
CA MET A 90 7.58 1.93 6.24
C MET A 90 6.52 2.23 5.17
N ASN A 91 5.25 2.47 5.55
CA ASN A 91 4.22 2.94 4.63
C ASN A 91 4.66 4.26 3.95
N ALA A 92 5.05 5.28 4.71
CA ALA A 92 5.52 6.55 4.17
C ALA A 92 6.77 6.39 3.30
N MET A 93 7.73 5.53 3.70
CA MET A 93 8.93 5.24 2.92
C MET A 93 8.60 4.62 1.56
N MET A 94 7.60 3.71 1.49
CA MET A 94 7.13 3.15 0.22
C MET A 94 6.59 4.25 -0.70
N GLY A 95 5.87 5.23 -0.14
CA GLY A 95 5.42 6.41 -0.88
C GLY A 95 6.58 7.22 -1.47
N PHE A 96 7.59 7.56 -0.69
CA PHE A 96 8.77 8.28 -1.19
C PHE A 96 9.54 7.50 -2.25
N LEU A 97 9.72 6.19 -2.05
CA LEU A 97 10.33 5.33 -3.05
C LEU A 97 9.51 5.28 -4.35
N ALA A 98 8.18 5.28 -4.26
CA ALA A 98 7.31 5.33 -5.43
C ALA A 98 7.55 6.60 -6.27
N VAL A 99 7.70 7.76 -5.63
CA VAL A 99 8.07 9.02 -6.32
C VAL A 99 9.43 8.89 -6.98
N PHE A 100 10.43 8.34 -6.28
CA PHE A 100 11.77 8.13 -6.83
C PHE A 100 11.76 7.25 -8.09
N PHE A 101 11.01 6.14 -8.07
CA PHE A 101 10.86 5.28 -9.25
C PHE A 101 10.08 5.96 -10.38
N ALA A 102 9.09 6.79 -10.05
CA ALA A 102 8.36 7.57 -11.05
C ALA A 102 9.27 8.58 -11.77
N TYR A 103 10.19 9.23 -11.06
CA TYR A 103 11.22 10.09 -11.68
C TYR A 103 12.15 9.34 -12.64
N GLN A 104 12.35 8.06 -12.42
CA GLN A 104 13.12 7.21 -13.34
C GLN A 104 12.29 6.69 -14.53
N GLY A 105 11.04 7.11 -14.69
CA GLY A 105 10.11 6.59 -15.70
C GLY A 105 9.64 5.15 -15.41
N ARG A 106 9.77 4.66 -14.18
CA ARG A 106 9.40 3.30 -13.76
C ARG A 106 8.06 3.32 -13.04
N ILE A 107 7.01 3.71 -13.77
CA ILE A 107 5.65 3.91 -13.22
C ILE A 107 5.06 2.62 -12.68
N ARG A 108 5.40 1.49 -13.29
CA ARG A 108 4.95 0.18 -12.84
C ARG A 108 5.47 -0.16 -11.43
N GLU A 109 6.75 0.06 -11.18
CA GLU A 109 7.36 -0.17 -9.88
C GLU A 109 6.87 0.85 -8.84
N ALA A 110 6.66 2.09 -9.24
CA ALA A 110 6.04 3.10 -8.39
C ALA A 110 4.64 2.65 -7.92
N PHE A 111 3.82 2.08 -8.82
CA PHE A 111 2.53 1.51 -8.47
C PHE A 111 2.63 0.34 -7.47
N LEU A 112 3.59 -0.58 -7.67
CA LEU A 112 3.81 -1.70 -6.76
C LEU A 112 4.24 -1.23 -5.36
N LEU A 113 4.99 -0.14 -5.27
CA LEU A 113 5.37 0.46 -4.00
C LEU A 113 4.18 1.10 -3.28
N ILE A 114 3.22 1.69 -4.00
CA ILE A 114 1.96 2.18 -3.40
C ILE A 114 1.14 1.00 -2.86
N ILE A 115 1.09 -0.15 -3.57
CA ILE A 115 0.48 -1.38 -3.03
C ILE A 115 1.20 -1.81 -1.74
N GLY A 116 2.54 -1.79 -1.74
CA GLY A 116 3.36 -2.06 -0.55
C GLY A 116 3.01 -1.16 0.63
N GLY A 117 2.86 0.15 0.39
CA GLY A 117 2.40 1.12 1.38
C GLY A 117 1.04 0.74 1.97
N ALA A 118 0.06 0.41 1.12
CA ALA A 118 -1.26 -0.02 1.56
C ALA A 118 -1.26 -1.37 2.32
N MET A 119 -0.26 -2.21 2.10
CA MET A 119 -0.05 -3.42 2.92
C MET A 119 0.50 -3.08 4.30
N PHE A 120 1.50 -2.18 4.39
CA PHE A 120 2.06 -1.75 5.66
C PHE A 120 1.02 -1.04 6.53
N ASP A 121 0.20 -0.15 5.96
CA ASP A 121 -0.95 0.49 6.61
C ASP A 121 -1.91 -0.51 7.25
N LYS A 122 -2.24 -1.61 6.56
CA LYS A 122 -3.09 -2.65 7.15
C LYS A 122 -2.39 -3.49 8.21
N LEU A 123 -1.08 -3.70 8.06
CA LEU A 123 -0.29 -4.49 8.99
C LEU A 123 -0.10 -3.76 10.32
N ASP A 124 0.17 -2.45 10.32
CA ASP A 124 0.35 -1.69 11.57
C ASP A 124 -0.91 -1.68 12.42
N GLY A 125 -2.08 -1.42 11.83
CA GLY A 125 -3.36 -1.52 12.53
C GLY A 125 -3.66 -2.94 13.04
N ALA A 126 -3.28 -3.99 12.29
CA ALA A 126 -3.45 -5.37 12.75
C ALA A 126 -2.52 -5.70 13.92
N VAL A 127 -1.26 -5.24 13.85
CA VAL A 127 -0.27 -5.42 14.92
C VAL A 127 -0.69 -4.63 16.17
N ALA A 128 -1.12 -3.38 16.04
CA ALA A 128 -1.60 -2.55 17.14
C ALA A 128 -2.76 -3.22 17.90
N ARG A 129 -3.73 -3.79 17.17
CA ARG A 129 -4.84 -4.55 17.77
C ARG A 129 -4.38 -5.81 18.50
N LYS A 130 -3.49 -6.60 17.90
CA LYS A 130 -2.94 -7.83 18.51
C LYS A 130 -2.12 -7.56 19.76
N LEU A 131 -1.48 -6.39 19.84
CA LEU A 131 -0.69 -5.95 21.00
C LEU A 131 -1.54 -5.24 22.08
N GLY A 132 -2.86 -5.13 21.89
CA GLY A 132 -3.75 -4.44 22.83
C GLY A 132 -3.50 -2.94 22.97
N LEU A 133 -2.89 -2.32 21.94
CA LEU A 133 -2.52 -0.89 21.96
C LEU A 133 -3.69 0.04 21.62
N THR A 134 -4.78 -0.50 21.07
CA THR A 134 -5.98 0.25 20.66
C THR A 134 -6.90 0.56 21.83
N GLU A 135 -6.79 -0.16 22.95
CA GLU A 135 -7.56 0.10 24.15
C GLU A 135 -6.92 1.22 24.99
N PRO A 136 -7.74 2.11 25.59
CA PRO A 136 -7.20 3.12 26.49
C PRO A 136 -6.48 2.45 27.69
N PRO A 137 -5.35 3.02 28.17
CA PRO A 137 -4.69 2.47 29.35
C PRO A 137 -5.63 2.54 30.56
N PRO A 138 -5.51 1.59 31.52
CA PRO A 138 -6.37 1.54 32.71
C PRO A 138 -6.40 2.85 33.51
N ASP A 139 -5.29 3.59 33.50
CA ASP A 139 -5.14 4.88 34.23
C ASP A 139 -5.64 6.10 33.42
N ALA A 140 -6.25 5.91 32.24
CA ALA A 140 -6.66 7.01 31.38
C ALA A 140 -7.96 7.72 31.87
N MET A 141 -8.67 7.18 32.86
CA MET A 141 -9.87 7.81 33.39
C MET A 141 -9.59 9.11 34.18
N GLU A 142 -8.35 9.34 34.61
CA GLU A 142 -7.99 10.51 35.45
C GLU A 142 -7.11 11.56 34.76
N LYS A 143 -6.64 11.34 33.51
CA LYS A 143 -5.72 12.28 32.85
C LYS A 143 -6.32 12.87 31.59
N PRO A 144 -6.10 14.20 31.33
CA PRO A 144 -6.59 14.84 30.11
C PRO A 144 -6.05 14.09 28.87
N ARG A 145 -6.91 13.98 27.85
CA ARG A 145 -6.72 13.28 26.58
C ARG A 145 -5.30 13.50 26.03
N ARG A 146 -4.39 12.57 26.29
CA ARG A 146 -3.05 12.63 25.69
C ARG A 146 -3.17 12.42 24.18
N ILE A 147 -2.51 13.30 23.42
CA ILE A 147 -2.38 13.17 21.99
C ILE A 147 -1.75 11.80 21.69
N ASN A 148 -2.45 10.97 20.91
CA ASN A 148 -1.92 9.68 20.48
C ASN A 148 -0.97 9.90 19.30
N VAL A 149 0.33 9.95 19.60
CA VAL A 149 1.37 10.20 18.57
C VAL A 149 1.32 9.15 17.46
N GLY A 150 0.99 7.90 17.77
CA GLY A 150 0.86 6.83 16.77
C GLY A 150 -0.25 7.11 15.76
N SER A 151 -1.42 7.60 16.22
CA SER A 151 -2.52 7.95 15.31
C SER A 151 -2.17 9.13 14.39
N ILE A 152 -1.45 10.14 14.91
CA ILE A 152 -1.02 11.27 14.08
C ILE A 152 0.01 10.81 13.04
N LEU A 153 0.94 9.95 13.44
CA LEU A 153 1.94 9.40 12.54
C LEU A 153 1.28 8.60 11.41
N ASP A 154 0.23 7.83 11.72
CA ASP A 154 -0.58 7.05 10.80
C ASP A 154 -1.30 7.96 9.79
N ASP A 155 -2.04 8.96 10.28
CA ASP A 155 -2.71 9.95 9.43
C ASP A 155 -1.73 10.70 8.51
N MET A 156 -0.52 11.02 9.00
CA MET A 156 0.53 11.67 8.20
C MET A 156 1.11 10.74 7.14
N ALA A 157 1.38 9.47 7.48
CA ALA A 157 1.89 8.48 6.52
C ALA A 157 0.88 8.23 5.40
N ASP A 158 -0.41 8.11 5.74
CA ASP A 158 -1.50 7.96 4.79
C ASP A 158 -1.66 9.19 3.89
N ALA A 159 -1.56 10.40 4.45
CA ALA A 159 -1.58 11.64 3.67
C ALA A 159 -0.44 11.67 2.64
N VAL A 160 0.77 11.28 3.04
CA VAL A 160 1.91 11.20 2.13
C VAL A 160 1.68 10.15 1.06
N THR A 161 1.46 8.89 1.45
CA THR A 161 1.47 7.75 0.53
C THR A 161 0.26 7.71 -0.39
N PHE A 162 -0.93 8.11 0.08
CA PHE A 162 -2.17 7.93 -0.68
C PHE A 162 -2.78 9.23 -1.21
N CYS A 163 -2.33 10.40 -0.71
CA CYS A 163 -2.83 11.67 -1.23
C CYS A 163 -1.75 12.43 -2.02
N ILE A 164 -0.57 12.66 -1.44
CA ILE A 164 0.48 13.48 -2.06
C ILE A 164 1.22 12.69 -3.14
N VAL A 165 1.64 11.45 -2.85
CA VAL A 165 2.45 10.64 -3.78
C VAL A 165 1.73 10.38 -5.10
N PRO A 166 0.46 9.91 -5.17
CA PRO A 166 -0.25 9.75 -6.44
C PRO A 166 -0.34 11.05 -7.23
N ALA A 167 -0.66 12.17 -6.56
CA ALA A 167 -0.69 13.49 -7.19
C ALA A 167 0.66 13.87 -7.80
N TRP A 168 1.74 13.60 -7.08
CA TRP A 168 3.10 13.89 -7.55
C TRP A 168 3.50 12.99 -8.73
N ILE A 169 3.18 11.69 -8.69
CA ILE A 169 3.41 10.77 -9.81
C ILE A 169 2.70 11.25 -11.08
N TYR A 170 1.46 11.77 -10.97
CA TYR A 170 0.75 12.38 -12.10
C TYR A 170 1.54 13.53 -12.71
N THR A 171 2.02 14.47 -11.90
CA THR A 171 2.78 15.62 -12.41
C THR A 171 4.09 15.19 -13.09
N ILE A 172 4.77 14.19 -12.55
CA ILE A 172 6.01 13.65 -13.14
C ILE A 172 5.72 12.98 -14.49
N THR A 173 4.73 12.07 -14.51
CA THR A 173 4.43 11.27 -15.71
C THR A 173 3.92 12.13 -16.86
N PHE A 174 3.06 13.11 -16.57
CA PHE A 174 2.57 14.03 -17.60
C PHE A 174 3.62 15.08 -17.99
N GLY A 175 4.50 15.47 -17.07
CA GLY A 175 5.62 16.37 -17.37
C GLY A 175 6.66 15.75 -18.31
N ALA A 176 6.77 14.43 -18.34
CA ALA A 176 7.63 13.70 -19.27
C ALA A 176 7.00 13.53 -20.67
N ALA A 177 5.70 13.81 -20.84
CA ALA A 177 5.03 13.68 -22.13
C ALA A 177 5.39 14.85 -23.07
N ALA A 178 5.96 14.55 -24.23
CA ALA A 178 6.33 15.55 -25.23
C ALA A 178 5.16 16.04 -26.10
N ASP A 179 3.96 15.46 -25.97
CA ASP A 179 2.78 15.81 -26.78
C ASP A 179 2.19 17.15 -26.35
N PRO A 180 2.08 18.15 -27.27
CA PRO A 180 1.48 19.46 -26.96
C PRO A 180 0.02 19.40 -26.48
N PHE A 181 -0.73 18.38 -26.83
CA PHE A 181 -2.10 18.20 -26.33
C PHE A 181 -2.06 17.81 -24.83
N LEU A 182 -1.20 16.88 -24.45
CA LEU A 182 -1.09 16.42 -23.07
C LEU A 182 -0.54 17.51 -22.13
N THR A 183 0.38 18.33 -22.62
CA THR A 183 0.93 19.46 -21.85
C THR A 183 -0.10 20.58 -21.60
N ARG A 184 -1.12 20.70 -22.44
CA ARG A 184 -2.24 21.64 -22.24
C ARG A 184 -3.24 21.16 -21.19
N LEU A 185 -3.25 19.88 -20.84
CA LEU A 185 -4.08 19.41 -19.74
C LEU A 185 -3.53 19.97 -18.43
N ALA A 186 -4.37 20.68 -17.69
CA ALA A 186 -3.99 21.30 -16.42
C ALA A 186 -3.81 20.24 -15.31
N VAL A 187 -2.89 19.28 -15.51
CA VAL A 187 -2.71 18.13 -14.62
C VAL A 187 -2.23 18.55 -13.23
N GLY A 188 -1.35 19.55 -13.13
CA GLY A 188 -0.85 20.03 -11.84
C GLY A 188 -1.97 20.50 -10.90
N PRO A 189 -2.84 21.45 -11.29
CA PRO A 189 -4.01 21.84 -10.48
C PRO A 189 -4.97 20.68 -10.17
N MET A 190 -5.17 19.73 -11.10
CA MET A 190 -6.04 18.57 -10.88
C MET A 190 -5.42 17.58 -9.89
N ALA A 191 -4.12 17.36 -9.97
CA ALA A 191 -3.36 16.55 -9.02
C ALA A 191 -3.37 17.18 -7.61
N LEU A 192 -3.22 18.51 -7.54
CA LEU A 192 -3.35 19.24 -6.28
C LEU A 192 -4.77 19.10 -5.70
N LEU A 193 -5.80 19.20 -6.53
CA LEU A 193 -7.19 18.98 -6.10
C LEU A 193 -7.37 17.57 -5.51
N TYR A 194 -6.79 16.55 -6.14
CA TYR A 194 -6.81 15.18 -5.63
C TYR A 194 -6.13 15.08 -4.25
N ALA A 195 -4.94 15.66 -4.10
CA ALA A 195 -4.22 15.64 -2.83
C ALA A 195 -5.02 16.34 -1.71
N LEU A 196 -5.60 17.50 -2.00
CA LEU A 196 -6.44 18.25 -1.06
C LEU A 196 -7.73 17.47 -0.71
N ALA A 197 -8.38 16.84 -1.69
CA ALA A 197 -9.55 16.01 -1.49
C ALA A 197 -9.23 14.81 -0.59
N GLY A 198 -8.08 14.16 -0.80
CA GLY A 198 -7.59 13.08 0.05
C GLY A 198 -7.30 13.55 1.49
N GLY A 199 -6.64 14.69 1.65
CA GLY A 199 -6.41 15.31 2.95
C GLY A 199 -7.72 15.64 3.69
N ALA A 200 -8.68 16.26 3.00
CA ALA A 200 -10.01 16.54 3.55
C ALA A 200 -10.72 15.26 3.98
N ARG A 201 -10.57 14.18 3.22
CA ARG A 201 -11.12 12.85 3.54
C ARG A 201 -10.52 12.27 4.82
N LEU A 202 -9.20 12.39 5.02
CA LEU A 202 -8.52 11.92 6.24
C LEU A 202 -8.99 12.72 7.46
N VAL A 203 -9.03 14.04 7.35
CA VAL A 203 -9.56 14.92 8.43
C VAL A 203 -11.00 14.55 8.77
N TYR A 204 -11.87 14.35 7.76
CA TYR A 204 -13.25 13.94 8.01
C TYR A 204 -13.32 12.61 8.75
N PHE A 205 -12.52 11.63 8.35
CA PHE A 205 -12.49 10.30 8.97
C PHE A 205 -12.07 10.36 10.45
N THR A 206 -11.12 11.23 10.78
CA THR A 206 -10.63 11.44 12.17
C THR A 206 -11.68 12.14 13.04
N ILE A 207 -12.50 13.03 12.45
CA ILE A 207 -13.54 13.78 13.19
C ILE A 207 -14.86 13.00 13.29
N ASP A 208 -15.15 12.07 12.38
CA ASP A 208 -16.43 11.36 12.32
C ASP A 208 -16.68 10.50 13.56
N LYS A 209 -17.63 10.92 14.37
CA LYS A 209 -18.03 10.23 15.61
C LYS A 209 -19.04 9.09 15.39
N ASN A 210 -19.59 8.96 14.19
CA ASN A 210 -20.66 8.01 13.87
C ASN A 210 -20.24 7.06 12.72
N PRO A 211 -19.23 6.19 12.92
CA PRO A 211 -18.84 5.23 11.88
C PRO A 211 -19.97 4.22 11.63
N ILE A 212 -20.17 3.85 10.36
CA ILE A 212 -21.15 2.82 9.99
C ILE A 212 -20.45 1.46 10.06
N PRO A 213 -20.93 0.51 10.90
CA PRO A 213 -20.30 -0.79 11.01
C PRO A 213 -20.23 -1.52 9.66
N GLY A 214 -19.03 -1.93 9.23
CA GLY A 214 -18.83 -2.68 7.98
C GLY A 214 -18.71 -1.86 6.71
N PHE A 215 -18.90 -0.53 6.77
CA PHE A 215 -18.84 0.35 5.59
C PHE A 215 -17.97 1.58 5.85
N PHE A 216 -17.41 2.13 4.77
CA PHE A 216 -16.78 3.44 4.77
C PHE A 216 -17.73 4.49 4.20
N LYS A 217 -17.78 5.67 4.79
CA LYS A 217 -18.42 6.85 4.22
C LYS A 217 -17.46 7.49 3.22
N GLY A 218 -17.79 7.47 1.94
CA GLY A 218 -16.88 7.87 0.88
C GLY A 218 -15.78 6.85 0.59
N MET A 219 -15.06 7.04 -0.52
CA MET A 219 -14.02 6.13 -0.95
C MET A 219 -12.78 6.23 -0.03
N PRO A 220 -12.20 5.11 0.46
CA PRO A 220 -10.96 5.14 1.25
C PRO A 220 -9.77 5.64 0.44
N THR A 221 -8.88 6.42 1.08
CA THR A 221 -7.69 7.01 0.43
C THR A 221 -6.76 5.97 -0.20
N PRO A 222 -6.47 4.79 0.41
CA PRO A 222 -5.65 3.78 -0.25
C PRO A 222 -6.30 3.22 -1.53
N ALA A 223 -7.62 3.02 -1.52
CA ALA A 223 -8.33 2.54 -2.70
C ALA A 223 -8.35 3.61 -3.81
N ALA A 224 -8.53 4.88 -3.47
CA ALA A 224 -8.43 5.99 -4.41
C ALA A 224 -7.04 6.07 -5.04
N ALA A 225 -5.97 5.95 -4.24
CA ALA A 225 -4.59 5.96 -4.72
C ALA A 225 -4.34 4.84 -5.73
N LEU A 226 -4.78 3.62 -5.44
CA LEU A 226 -4.63 2.48 -6.37
C LEU A 226 -5.49 2.66 -7.63
N LEU A 227 -6.70 3.22 -7.50
CA LEU A 227 -7.59 3.48 -8.65
C LEU A 227 -6.96 4.48 -9.62
N VAL A 228 -6.38 5.56 -9.11
CA VAL A 228 -5.82 6.62 -9.96
C VAL A 228 -4.46 6.25 -10.54
N THR A 229 -3.64 5.48 -9.84
CA THR A 229 -2.28 5.17 -10.30
C THR A 229 -2.23 3.95 -11.22
N ALA A 230 -3.19 3.02 -11.16
CA ALA A 230 -3.22 1.87 -12.06
C ALA A 230 -3.28 2.27 -13.55
N PRO A 231 -4.13 3.20 -14.03
CA PRO A 231 -4.18 3.58 -15.43
C PRO A 231 -2.93 4.37 -15.90
N LEU A 232 -2.13 4.93 -15.00
CA LEU A 232 -0.86 5.56 -15.38
C LEU A 232 0.14 4.56 -15.98
N ILE A 233 0.06 3.27 -15.60
CA ILE A 233 0.89 2.22 -16.21
C ILE A 233 0.55 2.07 -17.71
N MET A 234 -0.75 2.12 -18.05
CA MET A 234 -1.22 2.04 -19.43
C MET A 234 -0.86 3.30 -20.23
N PHE A 235 -0.95 4.46 -19.57
CA PHE A 235 -0.54 5.73 -20.14
C PHE A 235 0.97 5.75 -20.45
N ASP A 236 1.80 5.33 -19.51
CA ASP A 236 3.25 5.25 -19.66
C ASP A 236 3.64 4.31 -20.84
N GLN A 237 3.02 3.13 -20.91
CA GLN A 237 3.20 2.21 -22.04
C GLN A 237 2.78 2.84 -23.38
N ALA A 238 1.70 3.61 -23.39
CA ALA A 238 1.19 4.25 -24.59
C ALA A 238 2.08 5.40 -25.08
N LEU A 239 2.77 6.11 -24.17
CA LEU A 239 3.74 7.16 -24.53
C LEU A 239 4.85 6.65 -25.44
N GLY A 240 5.29 5.39 -25.25
CA GLY A 240 6.33 4.75 -26.06
C GLY A 240 5.82 4.11 -27.38
N THR A 241 4.49 4.00 -27.58
CA THR A 241 3.95 3.21 -28.71
C THR A 241 3.17 4.05 -29.72
N SER A 242 2.23 4.86 -29.31
CA SER A 242 1.32 5.58 -30.21
C SER A 242 0.80 6.89 -29.60
N PRO A 243 0.97 8.04 -30.28
CA PRO A 243 0.45 9.31 -29.80
C PRO A 243 -1.08 9.32 -29.59
N GLY A 244 -1.85 8.61 -30.43
CA GLY A 244 -3.30 8.51 -30.29
C GLY A 244 -3.71 7.79 -29.01
N TRP A 245 -3.10 6.66 -28.72
CA TRP A 245 -3.36 5.92 -27.47
C TRP A 245 -2.84 6.69 -26.25
N ALA A 246 -1.71 7.38 -26.36
CA ALA A 246 -1.20 8.22 -25.27
C ALA A 246 -2.19 9.32 -24.91
N ARG A 247 -2.78 10.02 -25.90
CA ARG A 247 -3.84 11.03 -25.65
C ARG A 247 -5.08 10.41 -25.02
N PHE A 248 -5.52 9.26 -25.50
CA PHE A 248 -6.69 8.57 -24.93
C PHE A 248 -6.45 8.23 -23.46
N TRP A 249 -5.35 7.54 -23.15
CA TRP A 249 -5.02 7.16 -21.78
C TRP A 249 -4.75 8.37 -20.90
N GLY A 250 -4.13 9.43 -21.43
CA GLY A 250 -3.90 10.66 -20.69
C GLY A 250 -5.19 11.32 -20.24
N VAL A 251 -6.16 11.51 -21.14
CA VAL A 251 -7.49 12.05 -20.81
C VAL A 251 -8.23 11.14 -19.84
N PHE A 252 -8.14 9.82 -20.05
CA PHE A 252 -8.74 8.82 -19.17
C PHE A 252 -8.16 8.89 -17.75
N CYS A 253 -6.83 8.97 -17.60
CA CYS A 253 -6.17 9.13 -16.31
C CYS A 253 -6.67 10.37 -15.56
N VAL A 254 -6.74 11.51 -16.24
CA VAL A 254 -7.26 12.75 -15.66
C VAL A 254 -8.72 12.62 -15.24
N GLY A 255 -9.55 11.99 -16.06
CA GLY A 255 -10.94 11.69 -15.71
C GLY A 255 -11.09 10.83 -14.46
N VAL A 256 -10.26 9.77 -14.35
CA VAL A 256 -10.24 8.90 -13.16
C VAL A 256 -9.74 9.64 -11.92
N LEU A 257 -8.73 10.52 -12.08
CA LEU A 257 -8.21 11.35 -10.99
C LEU A 257 -9.30 12.28 -10.42
N LEU A 258 -10.03 12.96 -11.28
CA LEU A 258 -11.14 13.85 -10.87
C LEU A 258 -12.29 13.06 -10.24
N LEU A 259 -12.66 11.93 -10.84
CA LEU A 259 -13.70 11.04 -10.30
C LEU A 259 -13.33 10.57 -8.88
N ALA A 260 -12.11 10.11 -8.67
CA ALA A 260 -11.63 9.69 -7.36
C ALA A 260 -11.65 10.83 -6.35
N SER A 261 -11.26 12.04 -6.74
CA SER A 261 -11.29 13.24 -5.89
C SER A 261 -12.71 13.53 -5.37
N VAL A 262 -13.71 13.38 -6.24
CA VAL A 262 -15.12 13.55 -5.86
C VAL A 262 -15.57 12.39 -4.97
N MET A 263 -15.31 11.14 -5.37
CA MET A 263 -15.82 9.95 -4.68
C MET A 263 -15.26 9.80 -3.26
N MET A 264 -14.06 10.32 -2.98
CA MET A 264 -13.50 10.35 -1.61
C MET A 264 -14.35 11.19 -0.66
N ASN A 265 -15.00 12.26 -1.14
CA ASN A 265 -15.71 13.24 -0.32
C ASN A 265 -17.23 13.17 -0.42
N VAL A 266 -17.79 12.20 -1.15
CA VAL A 266 -19.24 11.98 -1.20
C VAL A 266 -19.66 11.06 -0.06
N TYR A 267 -19.84 11.60 1.12
CA TYR A 267 -20.13 10.87 2.37
C TYR A 267 -21.44 10.07 2.43
N PRO A 268 -22.52 10.42 1.71
CA PRO A 268 -23.69 9.57 1.62
C PRO A 268 -23.43 8.21 0.96
N ILE A 269 -22.37 8.10 0.14
CA ILE A 269 -22.02 6.87 -0.55
C ILE A 269 -21.27 5.94 0.42
N ARG A 270 -21.73 4.69 0.51
CA ARG A 270 -21.21 3.67 1.42
C ARG A 270 -20.38 2.66 0.64
N TYR A 271 -19.06 2.66 0.91
CA TYR A 271 -18.13 1.67 0.35
C TYR A 271 -17.98 0.48 1.27
N LEU A 272 -17.90 -0.72 0.68
CA LEU A 272 -17.67 -1.96 1.43
C LEU A 272 -16.30 -1.93 2.11
N HIS A 273 -16.23 -2.35 3.38
CA HIS A 273 -14.95 -2.53 4.06
C HIS A 273 -14.24 -3.78 3.54
N LEU A 274 -13.39 -3.62 2.49
CA LEU A 274 -12.76 -4.73 1.78
C LEU A 274 -12.00 -5.68 2.71
N GLY A 275 -11.28 -5.15 3.72
CA GLY A 275 -10.55 -5.97 4.69
C GLY A 275 -11.46 -6.90 5.49
N ARG A 276 -12.63 -6.41 5.95
CA ARG A 276 -13.62 -7.25 6.66
C ARG A 276 -14.29 -8.26 5.72
N PHE A 277 -14.55 -7.86 4.48
CA PHE A 277 -15.09 -8.78 3.48
C PHE A 277 -14.12 -9.93 3.20
N MET A 278 -12.82 -9.64 3.04
CA MET A 278 -11.78 -10.65 2.81
C MET A 278 -11.58 -11.57 4.03
N SER A 279 -11.70 -11.04 5.27
CA SER A 279 -11.61 -11.87 6.48
C SER A 279 -12.81 -12.82 6.63
N ARG A 280 -14.02 -12.37 6.24
CA ARG A 280 -15.23 -13.22 6.22
C ARG A 280 -15.21 -14.27 5.09
N LYS A 281 -14.55 -13.97 3.97
CA LYS A 281 -14.42 -14.86 2.81
C LYS A 281 -12.94 -15.07 2.47
N PRO A 282 -12.22 -15.90 3.24
CA PRO A 282 -10.76 -16.04 3.09
C PRO A 282 -10.34 -16.60 1.73
N TRP A 283 -11.20 -17.33 1.04
CA TRP A 283 -10.96 -17.79 -0.32
C TRP A 283 -10.86 -16.63 -1.31
N PHE A 284 -11.71 -15.59 -1.15
CA PHE A 284 -11.68 -14.41 -2.00
C PHE A 284 -10.38 -13.61 -1.79
N GLY A 285 -9.95 -13.45 -0.54
CA GLY A 285 -8.67 -12.80 -0.22
C GLY A 285 -7.48 -13.55 -0.82
N ARG A 286 -7.46 -14.87 -0.72
CA ARG A 286 -6.43 -15.73 -1.33
C ARG A 286 -6.46 -15.66 -2.86
N ALA A 287 -7.64 -15.71 -3.47
CA ALA A 287 -7.79 -15.60 -4.92
C ALA A 287 -7.34 -14.23 -5.43
N SER A 288 -7.69 -13.13 -4.75
CA SER A 288 -7.23 -11.78 -5.10
C SER A 288 -5.72 -11.64 -4.98
N MET A 289 -5.10 -12.21 -3.95
CA MET A 289 -3.65 -12.21 -3.77
C MET A 289 -2.94 -13.02 -4.86
N LEU A 290 -3.46 -14.21 -5.20
CA LEU A 290 -2.93 -15.05 -6.27
C LEU A 290 -3.08 -14.36 -7.64
N LEU A 291 -4.21 -13.71 -7.90
CA LEU A 291 -4.43 -12.94 -9.12
C LEU A 291 -3.40 -11.80 -9.22
N LEU A 292 -3.22 -11.01 -8.16
CA LEU A 292 -2.24 -9.93 -8.15
C LEU A 292 -0.83 -10.48 -8.39
N LEU A 293 -0.44 -11.54 -7.70
CA LEU A 293 0.88 -12.16 -7.84
C LEU A 293 1.11 -12.69 -9.26
N SER A 294 0.09 -13.30 -9.88
CA SER A 294 0.19 -13.81 -11.27
C SER A 294 0.34 -12.69 -12.29
N VAL A 295 -0.27 -11.53 -12.03
CA VAL A 295 -0.30 -10.40 -12.97
C VAL A 295 0.90 -9.46 -12.79
N VAL A 296 1.53 -9.46 -11.60
CA VAL A 296 2.71 -8.61 -11.30
C VAL A 296 3.81 -8.73 -12.36
N PHE A 297 4.00 -9.89 -12.96
CA PHE A 297 5.06 -10.10 -13.97
C PHE A 297 4.57 -9.99 -15.42
N THR A 298 3.32 -9.61 -15.63
CA THR A 298 2.74 -9.47 -16.96
C THR A 298 2.61 -7.99 -17.36
N PRO A 299 2.49 -7.65 -18.64
CA PRO A 299 2.19 -6.29 -19.08
C PRO A 299 0.78 -5.82 -18.67
N TYR A 300 -0.07 -6.74 -18.21
CA TYR A 300 -1.49 -6.46 -17.89
C TYR A 300 -1.72 -5.98 -16.47
N LEU A 301 -0.65 -5.76 -15.68
CA LEU A 301 -0.78 -5.30 -14.28
C LEU A 301 -1.69 -4.07 -14.15
N GLY A 302 -1.49 -3.04 -14.98
CA GLY A 302 -2.30 -1.83 -14.95
C GLY A 302 -3.78 -2.11 -15.24
N HIS A 303 -4.06 -2.90 -16.27
CA HIS A 303 -5.43 -3.23 -16.67
C HIS A 303 -6.19 -4.01 -15.59
N VAL A 304 -5.57 -5.06 -15.07
CA VAL A 304 -6.20 -5.92 -14.05
C VAL A 304 -6.38 -5.17 -12.72
N SER A 305 -5.38 -4.40 -12.30
CA SER A 305 -5.46 -3.60 -11.09
C SER A 305 -6.51 -2.50 -11.20
N PHE A 306 -6.58 -1.83 -12.36
CA PHE A 306 -7.63 -0.84 -12.62
C PHE A 306 -9.02 -1.49 -12.59
N LEU A 307 -9.22 -2.61 -13.28
CA LEU A 307 -10.48 -3.33 -13.30
C LEU A 307 -10.91 -3.73 -11.88
N TYR A 308 -9.99 -4.25 -11.07
CA TYR A 308 -10.24 -4.62 -9.69
C TYR A 308 -10.69 -3.40 -8.85
N MET A 309 -10.00 -2.27 -8.97
CA MET A 309 -10.36 -1.04 -8.27
C MET A 309 -11.64 -0.40 -8.84
N PHE A 310 -11.92 -0.57 -10.12
CA PHE A 310 -13.17 -0.11 -10.75
C PHE A 310 -14.37 -0.90 -10.23
N VAL A 311 -14.24 -2.22 -10.08
CA VAL A 311 -15.29 -3.04 -9.44
C VAL A 311 -15.50 -2.59 -7.99
N TYR A 312 -14.43 -2.26 -7.26
CA TYR A 312 -14.55 -1.69 -5.92
C TYR A 312 -15.25 -0.31 -5.93
N LEU A 313 -14.94 0.55 -6.89
CA LEU A 313 -15.62 1.85 -7.08
C LEU A 313 -17.14 1.67 -7.27
N LEU A 314 -17.57 0.59 -7.92
CA LEU A 314 -18.98 0.26 -8.14
C LEU A 314 -19.61 -0.47 -6.93
N SER A 315 -18.85 -0.80 -5.90
CA SER A 315 -19.37 -1.52 -4.72
C SER A 315 -20.56 -0.83 -4.03
N PRO A 316 -20.70 0.51 -4.00
CA PRO A 316 -21.89 1.18 -3.46
C PRO A 316 -23.20 0.78 -4.14
N LEU A 317 -23.16 0.45 -5.42
CA LEU A 317 -24.36 -0.01 -6.15
C LEU A 317 -24.87 -1.37 -5.62
N MET A 318 -23.93 -2.22 -5.17
CA MET A 318 -24.26 -3.51 -4.57
C MET A 318 -24.68 -3.37 -3.11
N THR A 319 -24.12 -2.40 -2.39
CA THR A 319 -24.36 -2.19 -0.96
C THR A 319 -25.57 -1.30 -0.66
N TRP A 320 -26.17 -0.68 -1.66
CA TRP A 320 -27.37 0.15 -1.52
C TRP A 320 -28.54 -0.60 -0.87
N ARG A 321 -28.65 -1.92 -1.10
CA ARG A 321 -29.73 -2.77 -0.59
C ARG A 321 -29.44 -3.38 0.79
N ILE A 322 -28.27 -3.22 1.33
CA ILE A 322 -27.91 -3.79 2.64
C ILE A 322 -28.30 -2.79 3.73
N ASP A 323 -29.21 -3.16 4.62
CA ASP A 323 -29.53 -2.34 5.78
C ASP A 323 -28.31 -2.33 6.73
N PRO A 324 -27.78 -1.15 7.10
CA PRO A 324 -26.68 -1.04 8.08
C PRO A 324 -27.01 -1.69 9.42
N ARG A 325 -28.30 -1.77 9.78
CA ARG A 325 -28.74 -2.42 11.03
C ARG A 325 -28.56 -3.94 10.99
N ASP A 326 -28.79 -4.56 9.83
CA ASP A 326 -28.60 -6.00 9.67
C ASP A 326 -27.12 -6.35 9.63
N ALA A 327 -26.28 -5.54 8.99
CA ALA A 327 -24.83 -5.67 9.02
C ALA A 327 -24.25 -5.53 10.45
N ALA A 328 -24.84 -4.70 11.29
CA ALA A 328 -24.47 -4.54 12.70
C ALA A 328 -24.91 -5.74 13.56
N ARG A 329 -26.07 -6.33 13.27
CA ARG A 329 -26.56 -7.55 13.96
C ARG A 329 -25.69 -8.75 13.66
N GLU A 330 -25.35 -8.99 12.39
CA GLU A 330 -24.44 -10.06 11.99
C GLU A 330 -23.04 -9.97 12.63
N GLN A 331 -22.57 -8.74 12.94
CA GLN A 331 -21.29 -8.57 13.63
C GLN A 331 -21.33 -8.97 15.10
N ARG A 332 -22.48 -8.83 15.76
CA ARG A 332 -22.66 -9.26 17.16
C ARG A 332 -22.83 -10.77 17.32
N THR A 333 -23.22 -11.46 16.26
CA THR A 333 -23.49 -12.91 16.26
C THR A 333 -22.34 -13.73 15.66
N ALA A 334 -21.32 -13.09 15.07
CA ALA A 334 -20.14 -13.79 14.59
C ALA A 334 -19.29 -14.24 15.79
N PRO A 335 -18.94 -15.54 15.93
CA PRO A 335 -18.02 -15.99 16.96
C PRO A 335 -16.64 -15.36 16.75
N GLU A 336 -15.98 -14.97 17.86
CA GLU A 336 -14.65 -14.37 17.93
C GLU A 336 -13.54 -15.29 17.36
#